data_9b984730029b1b6cd527514f9f526066
#
_entry.id   9b984730029b1b6cd527514f9f526066
#
_cell.length_a   1.000
_cell.length_b   1.000
_cell.length_c   1.000
_cell.angle_alpha   90.00
_cell.angle_beta   90.00
_cell.angle_gamma   90.00
#
_symmetry.space_group_name_H-M   'P 1'
#
loop_
_entity.id
_entity.type
_entity.pdbx_description
1 polymer ?
#
loop_
_entity_poly.entity_id
_entity_poly.type
_entity_poly.pdbx_seq_one_letter_code
_entity_poly.pdbx_strand_id
1 'polypeptide(L)'
;MWKRTHNDRTRGLLLTGLKAAGSAAVAIAVASAIHLQFSATAGIIAILSLMGTKRETMKVALGRLMAYGAALLIAFVCFSLFGDGLLAFGIYLFVFASLCYACSWGYATAMISVLISHFMGTGGMTWTQIGNESLLFLIGTTCGIL
;
A
#
# COMPACT_ATOMS: atom_id res chain seq x y z
N MET A 1 -0.37 9.33 -40.24
CA MET A 1 -1.16 8.48 -39.30
C MET A 1 -0.31 7.87 -38.21
N TRP A 2 0.78 7.24 -38.55
CA TRP A 2 1.74 6.64 -37.60
C TRP A 2 2.31 7.62 -36.57
N LYS A 3 2.72 8.81 -36.96
CA LYS A 3 3.29 9.84 -36.06
C LYS A 3 2.27 10.43 -35.07
N ARG A 4 0.99 10.47 -35.43
CA ARG A 4 -0.09 10.97 -34.54
C ARG A 4 -0.34 10.02 -33.38
N THR A 5 -0.47 8.74 -33.67
CA THR A 5 -0.73 7.71 -32.64
C THR A 5 0.43 7.57 -31.64
N HIS A 6 1.68 7.73 -32.11
CA HIS A 6 2.86 7.68 -31.25
C HIS A 6 2.92 8.90 -30.31
N ASN A 7 2.59 10.09 -30.82
CA ASN A 7 2.61 11.31 -30.01
C ASN A 7 1.50 11.31 -28.96
N ASP A 8 0.29 10.83 -29.31
CA ASP A 8 -0.83 10.72 -28.38
C ASP A 8 -0.57 9.69 -27.28
N ARG A 9 0.09 8.59 -27.61
CA ARG A 9 0.52 7.56 -26.66
C ARG A 9 1.57 8.10 -25.68
N THR A 10 2.55 8.84 -26.19
CA THR A 10 3.59 9.46 -25.37
C THR A 10 3.02 10.52 -24.43
N ARG A 11 2.10 11.35 -24.93
CA ARG A 11 1.38 12.33 -24.08
C ARG A 11 0.56 11.64 -22.99
N GLY A 12 -0.14 10.56 -23.31
CA GLY A 12 -0.88 9.76 -22.34
C GLY A 12 0.00 9.19 -21.23
N LEU A 13 1.17 8.65 -21.60
CA LEU A 13 2.14 8.12 -20.64
C LEU A 13 2.72 9.21 -19.74
N LEU A 14 3.04 10.38 -20.30
CA LEU A 14 3.55 11.52 -19.53
C LEU A 14 2.50 12.05 -18.55
N LEU A 15 1.24 12.16 -18.97
CA LEU A 15 0.15 12.60 -18.11
C LEU A 15 -0.11 11.61 -16.96
N THR A 16 -0.05 10.32 -17.25
CA THR A 16 -0.19 9.28 -16.21
C THR A 16 0.97 9.33 -15.21
N GLY A 17 2.21 9.49 -15.72
CA GLY A 17 3.39 9.65 -14.88
C GLY A 17 3.32 10.91 -14.02
N LEU A 18 2.87 12.02 -14.57
CA LEU A 18 2.69 13.28 -13.84
C LEU A 18 1.61 13.16 -12.77
N LYS A 19 0.51 12.51 -13.07
CA LYS A 19 -0.56 12.23 -12.11
C LYS A 19 -0.05 11.34 -10.96
N ALA A 20 0.69 10.28 -11.28
CA ALA A 20 1.29 9.40 -10.29
C ALA A 20 2.26 10.15 -9.37
N ALA A 21 3.17 10.93 -9.96
CA ALA A 21 4.12 11.73 -9.20
C ALA A 21 3.42 12.79 -8.34
N GLY A 22 2.41 13.45 -8.87
CA GLY A 22 1.62 14.45 -8.15
C GLY A 22 0.88 13.85 -6.95
N SER A 23 0.18 12.73 -7.13
CA SER A 23 -0.53 12.06 -6.04
C SER A 23 0.42 11.52 -4.97
N ALA A 24 1.58 11.00 -5.37
CA ALA A 24 2.61 10.57 -4.44
C ALA A 24 3.19 11.72 -3.63
N ALA A 25 3.50 12.83 -4.29
CA ALA A 25 4.03 14.04 -3.63
C ALA A 25 3.03 14.60 -2.61
N VAL A 26 1.75 14.66 -2.95
CA VAL A 26 0.69 15.11 -2.03
C VAL A 26 0.57 14.14 -0.84
N ALA A 27 0.57 12.84 -1.09
CA ALA A 27 0.50 11.84 -0.03
C ALA A 27 1.68 11.94 0.94
N ILE A 28 2.90 12.10 0.43
CA ILE A 28 4.11 12.28 1.24
C ILE A 28 4.03 13.59 2.03
N ALA A 29 3.61 14.68 1.39
CA ALA A 29 3.48 15.97 2.04
C ALA A 29 2.47 15.94 3.20
N VAL A 30 1.30 15.33 3.00
CA VAL A 30 0.28 15.16 4.04
C VAL A 30 0.80 14.28 5.17
N ALA A 31 1.40 13.14 4.87
CA ALA A 31 1.96 12.23 5.88
C ALA A 31 3.08 12.90 6.68
N SER A 32 3.95 13.68 6.03
CA SER A 32 5.02 14.43 6.68
C SER A 32 4.50 15.56 7.54
N ALA A 33 3.43 16.25 7.11
CA ALA A 33 2.80 17.35 7.88
C ALA A 33 2.19 16.84 9.19
N ILE A 34 1.76 15.58 9.24
CA ILE A 34 1.22 14.94 10.44
C ILE A 34 2.33 14.24 11.25
N HIS A 35 3.58 14.37 10.81
CA HIS A 35 4.75 13.72 11.44
C HIS A 35 4.67 12.19 11.51
N LEU A 36 4.08 11.55 10.49
CA LEU A 36 4.05 10.09 10.41
C LEU A 36 5.44 9.52 10.09
N GLN A 37 5.76 8.42 10.75
CA GLN A 37 6.95 7.65 10.40
C GLN A 37 6.76 7.00 9.01
N PHE A 38 7.86 6.88 8.27
CA PHE A 38 7.84 6.28 6.92
C PHE A 38 6.89 6.99 5.93
N SER A 39 6.82 8.31 5.97
CA SER A 39 5.94 9.12 5.11
C SER A 39 6.10 8.82 3.60
N ALA A 40 7.29 8.43 3.16
CA ALA A 40 7.54 8.00 1.78
C ALA A 40 6.66 6.81 1.35
N THR A 41 6.30 5.94 2.28
CA THR A 41 5.41 4.81 2.02
C THR A 41 4.02 5.26 1.58
N ALA A 42 3.50 6.37 2.10
CA ALA A 42 2.24 6.95 1.65
C ALA A 42 2.27 7.29 0.16
N GLY A 43 3.40 7.80 -0.34
CA GLY A 43 3.59 8.05 -1.77
C GLY A 43 3.60 6.78 -2.61
N ILE A 44 4.26 5.74 -2.13
CA ILE A 44 4.27 4.42 -2.80
C ILE A 44 2.85 3.84 -2.87
N ILE A 45 2.10 3.91 -1.77
CA ILE A 45 0.71 3.45 -1.72
C ILE A 45 -0.16 4.26 -2.68
N ALA A 46 0.04 5.56 -2.78
CA ALA A 46 -0.69 6.42 -3.71
C ALA A 46 -0.46 5.99 -5.17
N ILE A 47 0.79 5.71 -5.56
CA ILE A 47 1.12 5.21 -6.89
C ILE A 47 0.45 3.87 -7.16
N LEU A 48 0.54 2.95 -6.21
CA LEU A 48 -0.06 1.62 -6.33
C LEU A 48 -1.60 1.65 -6.32
N SER A 49 -2.19 2.74 -5.85
CA SER A 49 -3.64 2.92 -5.81
C SER A 49 -4.21 3.51 -7.10
N LEU A 50 -3.35 3.98 -8.02
CA LEU A 50 -3.78 4.48 -9.31
C LEU A 50 -4.25 3.33 -10.20
N MET A 51 -5.56 3.28 -10.47
CA MET A 51 -6.20 2.27 -11.29
C MET A 51 -6.93 2.89 -12.49
N GLY A 52 -7.25 2.06 -13.49
CA GLY A 52 -7.79 2.52 -14.76
C GLY A 52 -9.16 3.22 -14.68
N THR A 53 -10.12 2.67 -13.94
CA THR A 53 -11.48 3.21 -13.82
C THR A 53 -11.86 3.48 -12.38
N LYS A 54 -12.73 4.48 -12.16
CA LYS A 54 -13.23 4.82 -10.81
C LYS A 54 -13.94 3.66 -10.12
N ARG A 55 -14.70 2.88 -10.87
CA ARG A 55 -15.45 1.74 -10.33
C ARG A 55 -14.53 0.61 -9.88
N GLU A 56 -13.53 0.29 -10.67
CA GLU A 56 -12.49 -0.68 -10.31
C GLU A 56 -11.66 -0.19 -9.13
N THR A 57 -11.33 1.10 -9.10
CA THR A 57 -10.60 1.72 -8.01
C THR A 57 -11.31 1.57 -6.67
N MET A 58 -12.63 1.78 -6.62
CA MET A 58 -13.41 1.60 -5.38
C MET A 58 -13.45 0.15 -4.92
N LYS A 59 -13.65 -0.78 -5.85
CA LYS A 59 -13.64 -2.23 -5.56
C LYS A 59 -12.29 -2.70 -5.02
N VAL A 60 -11.22 -2.24 -5.66
CA VAL A 60 -9.84 -2.55 -5.27
C VAL A 60 -9.49 -1.91 -3.93
N ALA A 61 -9.90 -0.67 -3.69
CA ALA A 61 -9.68 0.02 -2.42
C ALA A 61 -10.35 -0.71 -1.24
N LEU A 62 -11.59 -1.16 -1.42
CA LEU A 62 -12.29 -1.95 -0.41
C LEU A 62 -11.60 -3.30 -0.16
N GLY A 63 -11.20 -3.99 -1.21
CA GLY A 63 -10.43 -5.24 -1.12
C GLY A 63 -9.10 -5.05 -0.39
N ARG A 64 -8.40 -3.95 -0.65
CA ARG A 64 -7.16 -3.58 0.06
C ARG A 64 -7.39 -3.32 1.55
N LEU A 65 -8.48 -2.63 1.89
CA LEU A 65 -8.83 -2.38 3.29
C LEU A 65 -9.11 -3.68 4.03
N MET A 66 -9.87 -4.60 3.44
CA MET A 66 -10.15 -5.91 4.02
C MET A 66 -8.87 -6.75 4.14
N ALA A 67 -8.02 -6.74 3.11
CA ALA A 67 -6.74 -7.43 3.12
C ALA A 67 -5.80 -6.86 4.20
N TYR A 68 -5.80 -5.55 4.40
CA TYR A 68 -5.00 -4.89 5.45
C TYR A 68 -5.46 -5.32 6.85
N GLY A 69 -6.77 -5.36 7.10
CA GLY A 69 -7.32 -5.88 8.36
C GLY A 69 -6.91 -7.33 8.62
N ALA A 70 -7.02 -8.19 7.62
CA ALA A 70 -6.57 -9.58 7.72
C ALA A 70 -5.05 -9.68 7.97
N ALA A 71 -4.26 -8.85 7.29
CA ALA A 71 -2.82 -8.79 7.48
C ALA A 71 -2.42 -8.41 8.91
N LEU A 72 -3.09 -7.42 9.50
CA LEU A 72 -2.84 -7.03 10.89
C LEU A 72 -3.13 -8.18 11.86
N LEU A 73 -4.21 -8.91 11.67
CA LEU A 73 -4.55 -10.06 12.51
C LEU A 73 -3.51 -11.18 12.38
N ILE A 74 -3.13 -11.53 11.17
CA ILE A 74 -2.13 -12.57 10.89
C ILE A 74 -0.76 -12.15 11.46
N ALA A 75 -0.36 -10.91 11.23
CA ALA A 75 0.90 -10.38 11.73
C ALA A 75 0.92 -10.36 13.27
N PHE A 76 -0.16 -9.93 13.90
CA PHE A 76 -0.27 -9.94 15.36
C PHE A 76 -0.08 -11.35 15.93
N VAL A 77 -0.75 -12.35 15.35
CA VAL A 77 -0.60 -13.76 15.78
C VAL A 77 0.83 -14.24 15.54
N CYS A 78 1.39 -14.02 14.36
CA CYS A 78 2.74 -14.48 14.03
C CYS A 78 3.81 -13.84 14.93
N PHE A 79 3.73 -12.54 15.16
CA PHE A 79 4.68 -11.84 16.00
C PHE A 79 4.50 -12.17 17.49
N SER A 80 3.30 -12.48 17.93
CA SER A 80 3.04 -12.93 19.31
C SER A 80 3.58 -14.33 19.58
N LEU A 81 3.54 -15.22 18.58
CA LEU A 81 3.99 -16.62 18.73
C LEU A 81 5.49 -16.79 18.50
N PHE A 82 6.06 -16.09 17.54
CA PHE A 82 7.43 -16.30 17.06
C PHE A 82 8.36 -15.11 17.34
N GLY A 83 7.85 -14.02 17.92
CA GLY A 83 8.61 -12.79 18.15
C GLY A 83 8.76 -11.91 16.91
N ASP A 84 9.52 -10.83 17.02
CA ASP A 84 9.68 -9.80 15.97
C ASP A 84 10.81 -10.14 14.97
N GLY A 85 11.10 -11.41 14.75
CA GLY A 85 12.19 -11.89 13.92
C GLY A 85 11.82 -12.15 12.47
N LEU A 86 12.85 -12.42 11.68
CA LEU A 86 12.72 -12.77 10.25
C LEU A 86 11.83 -14.02 10.03
N LEU A 87 11.87 -14.99 10.94
CA LEU A 87 11.05 -16.20 10.87
C LEU A 87 9.56 -15.87 10.99
N ALA A 88 9.19 -15.02 11.95
CA ALA A 88 7.80 -14.59 12.11
C ALA A 88 7.29 -13.87 10.87
N PHE A 89 8.10 -12.99 10.31
CA PHE A 89 7.76 -12.27 9.08
C PHE A 89 7.65 -13.22 7.87
N GLY A 90 8.54 -14.20 7.75
CA GLY A 90 8.48 -15.21 6.69
C GLY A 90 7.20 -16.05 6.76
N ILE A 91 6.82 -16.49 7.95
CA ILE A 91 5.57 -17.23 8.18
C ILE A 91 4.36 -16.34 7.87
N TYR A 92 4.38 -15.09 8.33
CA TYR A 92 3.36 -14.11 8.00
C TYR A 92 3.21 -13.94 6.49
N LEU A 93 4.30 -13.74 5.76
CA LEU A 93 4.28 -13.60 4.30
C LEU A 93 3.67 -14.80 3.60
N PHE A 94 4.04 -16.00 4.03
CA PHE A 94 3.51 -17.23 3.46
C PHE A 94 2.00 -17.34 3.65
N VAL A 95 1.53 -17.15 4.88
CA VAL A 95 0.09 -17.25 5.21
C VAL A 95 -0.70 -16.13 4.53
N PHE A 96 -0.20 -14.90 4.60
CA PHE A 96 -0.88 -13.74 4.03
C PHE A 96 -0.93 -13.78 2.50
N ALA A 97 0.15 -14.13 1.83
CA ALA A 97 0.18 -14.28 0.38
C ALA A 97 -0.78 -15.38 -0.08
N SER A 98 -0.79 -16.53 0.59
CA SER A 98 -1.72 -17.62 0.29
C SER A 98 -3.17 -17.18 0.43
N LEU A 99 -3.49 -16.44 1.48
CA LEU A 99 -4.83 -15.88 1.70
C LEU A 99 -5.20 -14.87 0.61
N CYS A 100 -4.30 -13.97 0.26
CA CYS A 100 -4.53 -12.96 -0.77
C CYS A 100 -4.79 -13.59 -2.15
N TYR A 101 -4.04 -14.62 -2.51
CA TYR A 101 -4.29 -15.33 -3.77
C TYR A 101 -5.58 -16.12 -3.74
N ALA A 102 -5.92 -16.75 -2.62
CA ALA A 102 -7.18 -17.46 -2.45
C ALA A 102 -8.41 -16.54 -2.55
N CYS A 103 -8.30 -15.30 -2.03
CA CYS A 103 -9.37 -14.31 -2.04
C CYS A 103 -9.32 -13.37 -3.27
N SER A 104 -8.43 -13.61 -4.23
CA SER A 104 -8.19 -12.73 -5.38
C SER A 104 -7.73 -11.30 -5.00
N TRP A 105 -6.99 -11.17 -3.90
CA TRP A 105 -6.42 -9.91 -3.40
C TRP A 105 -4.91 -9.79 -3.69
N GLY A 106 -4.41 -10.52 -4.68
CA GLY A 106 -2.99 -10.53 -5.03
C GLY A 106 -2.39 -9.14 -5.27
N TYR A 107 -3.19 -8.20 -5.75
CA TYR A 107 -2.80 -6.80 -5.96
C TYR A 107 -2.46 -6.05 -4.65
N ALA A 108 -2.97 -6.51 -3.51
CA ALA A 108 -2.74 -5.89 -2.22
C ALA A 108 -1.50 -6.44 -1.50
N THR A 109 -1.01 -7.62 -1.89
CA THR A 109 0.03 -8.37 -1.16
C THR A 109 1.31 -7.56 -0.98
N ALA A 110 1.87 -7.01 -2.05
CA ALA A 110 3.13 -6.28 -2.00
C ALA A 110 3.05 -5.03 -1.12
N MET A 111 2.01 -4.22 -1.32
CA MET A 111 1.82 -2.98 -0.60
C MET A 111 1.65 -3.20 0.90
N ILE A 112 0.80 -4.14 1.28
CA ILE A 112 0.51 -4.43 2.68
C ILE A 112 1.70 -5.09 3.37
N SER A 113 2.44 -5.95 2.66
CA SER A 113 3.66 -6.56 3.20
C SER A 113 4.74 -5.53 3.53
N VAL A 114 4.86 -4.45 2.74
CA VAL A 114 5.75 -3.32 3.07
C VAL A 114 5.32 -2.65 4.37
N LEU A 115 4.02 -2.39 4.56
CA LEU A 115 3.51 -1.80 5.80
C LEU A 115 3.81 -2.70 7.02
N ILE A 116 3.58 -3.98 6.90
CA ILE A 116 3.86 -4.93 7.99
C ILE A 116 5.36 -5.06 8.28
N SER A 117 6.22 -4.94 7.26
CA SER A 117 7.67 -4.99 7.45
C SER A 117 8.21 -3.85 8.35
N HIS A 118 7.50 -2.73 8.42
CA HIS A 118 7.86 -1.63 9.30
C HIS A 118 7.82 -2.02 10.78
N PHE A 119 6.94 -2.94 11.17
CA PHE A 119 6.87 -3.43 12.55
C PHE A 119 8.13 -4.18 12.96
N MET A 120 8.82 -4.84 12.04
CA MET A 120 10.12 -5.45 12.29
C MET A 120 11.18 -4.38 12.59
N GLY A 121 11.19 -3.31 11.81
CA GLY A 121 12.18 -2.22 11.95
C GLY A 121 11.98 -1.38 13.20
N THR A 122 10.79 -1.35 13.76
CA THR A 122 10.42 -0.53 14.93
C THR A 122 10.33 -1.33 16.25
N GLY A 123 10.67 -2.61 16.22
CA GLY A 123 10.73 -3.45 17.42
C GLY A 123 9.40 -4.01 17.90
N GLY A 124 8.42 -4.17 17.00
CA GLY A 124 7.17 -4.86 17.27
C GLY A 124 5.90 -4.07 16.97
N MET A 125 4.77 -4.71 17.19
CA MET A 125 3.45 -4.13 16.92
C MET A 125 2.94 -3.40 18.17
N THR A 126 3.12 -2.09 18.22
CA THR A 126 2.49 -1.22 19.22
C THR A 126 1.25 -0.53 18.65
N TRP A 127 0.32 -0.14 19.52
CA TRP A 127 -0.89 0.59 19.10
C TRP A 127 -0.56 1.88 18.35
N THR A 128 0.49 2.59 18.75
CA THR A 128 0.95 3.80 18.08
C THR A 128 1.43 3.51 16.66
N GLN A 129 2.17 2.43 16.48
CA GLN A 129 2.67 2.02 15.15
C GLN A 129 1.56 1.51 14.24
N ILE A 130 0.61 0.73 14.78
CA ILE A 130 -0.57 0.30 14.03
C ILE A 130 -1.36 1.52 13.55
N GLY A 131 -1.54 2.52 14.40
CA GLY A 131 -2.17 3.79 14.03
C GLY A 131 -1.40 4.54 12.93
N ASN A 132 -0.08 4.61 13.04
CA ASN A 132 0.80 5.23 12.05
C ASN A 132 0.67 4.54 10.68
N GLU A 133 0.80 3.22 10.64
CA GLU A 133 0.69 2.46 9.38
C GLU A 133 -0.72 2.53 8.77
N SER A 134 -1.75 2.52 9.61
CA SER A 134 -3.13 2.69 9.15
C SER A 134 -3.38 4.06 8.52
N LEU A 135 -2.81 5.11 9.11
CA LEU A 135 -2.88 6.47 8.54
C LEU A 135 -2.12 6.56 7.22
N LEU A 136 -0.92 5.99 7.13
CA LEU A 136 -0.15 5.93 5.88
C LEU A 136 -0.95 5.22 4.78
N PHE A 137 -1.57 4.11 5.11
CA PHE A 137 -2.42 3.35 4.19
C PHE A 137 -3.61 4.17 3.70
N LEU A 138 -4.33 4.82 4.61
CA LEU A 138 -5.50 5.64 4.28
C LEU A 138 -5.11 6.86 3.43
N ILE A 139 -4.07 7.59 3.82
CA ILE A 139 -3.58 8.77 3.09
C ILE A 139 -3.14 8.37 1.68
N GLY A 140 -2.31 7.33 1.57
CA GLY A 140 -1.81 6.87 0.29
C GLY A 140 -2.93 6.40 -0.64
N THR A 141 -3.86 5.62 -0.11
CA THR A 141 -5.01 5.11 -0.89
C THR A 141 -5.92 6.25 -1.34
N THR A 142 -6.24 7.18 -0.45
CA THR A 142 -7.10 8.34 -0.76
C THR A 142 -6.47 9.24 -1.82
N CYS A 143 -5.19 9.58 -1.67
CA CYS A 143 -4.47 10.40 -2.64
C CYS A 143 -4.34 9.69 -4.00
N GLY A 144 -4.19 8.38 -4.02
CA GLY A 144 -4.12 7.61 -5.26
C GLY A 144 -5.46 7.50 -5.98
N ILE A 145 -6.58 7.53 -5.26
CA ILE A 145 -7.93 7.50 -5.85
C ILE A 145 -8.31 8.86 -6.44
N LEU A 146 -7.90 9.92 -5.80
CA LEU A 146 -8.15 11.30 -6.28
C LEU A 146 -7.32 11.62 -7.52
#